data_b538153877f16f5f34fa51a3eee8c61d
#
_entry.id   b538153877f16f5f34fa51a3eee8c61d
#
_cell.length_a   1.000
_cell.length_b   1.000
_cell.length_c   1.000
_cell.angle_alpha   90.00
_cell.angle_beta   90.00
_cell.angle_gamma   90.00
#
_symmetry.space_group_name_H-M   'P 1'
#
loop_
_entity.id
_entity.type
_entity.pdbx_description
1 polymer ?
#
loop_
_entity_poly.entity_id
_entity_poly.type
_entity_poly.pdbx_seq_one_letter_code
_entity_poly.pdbx_strand_id
1 'polypeptide(L)'
;MITEEREPWRLAVFRYSNKTVKRMECHPASLESFEPLKGLTVLIVAEHENPEAYEAFILDKPVCLYKGIWHQVLSLTDEAQVKIAENLEVGSEFFEFEKEISVSVL
;
A
#
# COMPACT_ATOMS: atom_id res chain seq x y z
N MET A 1 -12.64 2.14 16.46
CA MET A 1 -12.83 2.56 15.05
C MET A 1 -11.57 3.27 14.57
N ILE A 2 -11.07 2.90 13.40
CA ILE A 2 -9.89 3.55 12.80
C ILE A 2 -10.33 4.81 12.06
N THR A 3 -11.37 4.68 11.24
CA THR A 3 -11.92 5.78 10.44
C THR A 3 -13.32 5.41 9.98
N GLU A 4 -14.03 6.37 9.41
CA GLU A 4 -15.31 6.11 8.75
C GLU A 4 -15.43 6.95 7.48
N GLU A 5 -16.18 6.43 6.53
CA GLU A 5 -16.40 7.06 5.24
C GLU A 5 -17.81 6.73 4.77
N ARG A 6 -18.50 7.72 4.18
CA ARG A 6 -19.87 7.54 3.69
C ARG A 6 -19.94 7.24 2.19
N GLU A 7 -18.82 7.40 1.49
CA GLU A 7 -18.77 7.10 0.06
C GLU A 7 -18.89 5.60 -0.19
N PRO A 8 -19.41 5.19 -1.35
CA PRO A 8 -19.42 3.77 -1.71
C PRO A 8 -18.02 3.18 -1.67
N TRP A 9 -17.91 1.92 -1.25
CA TRP A 9 -16.62 1.27 -1.04
C TRP A 9 -16.63 -0.15 -1.56
N ARG A 10 -15.45 -0.73 -1.70
CA ARG A 10 -15.26 -2.11 -2.15
C ARG A 10 -14.19 -2.81 -1.33
N LEU A 11 -14.25 -4.15 -1.34
CA LEU A 11 -13.24 -5.01 -0.73
C LEU A 11 -12.53 -5.80 -1.82
N ALA A 12 -11.25 -6.03 -1.64
CA ALA A 12 -10.46 -6.88 -2.53
C ALA A 12 -9.42 -7.64 -1.73
N VAL A 13 -9.02 -8.80 -2.24
CA VAL A 13 -7.89 -9.54 -1.72
C VAL A 13 -6.82 -9.53 -2.79
N PHE A 14 -5.66 -8.99 -2.44
CA PHE A 14 -4.50 -9.00 -3.32
C PHE A 14 -3.54 -10.09 -2.91
N ARG A 15 -3.06 -10.82 -3.92
CA ARG A 15 -1.96 -11.77 -3.80
C ARG A 15 -0.78 -11.25 -4.58
N TYR A 16 0.41 -11.32 -4.01
CA TYR A 16 1.61 -10.85 -4.69
C TYR A 16 2.84 -11.56 -4.16
N SER A 17 3.87 -11.59 -4.99
CA SER A 17 5.13 -12.26 -4.66
C SER A 17 6.32 -11.39 -5.03
N ASN A 18 6.10 -10.15 -5.42
CA ASN A 18 7.16 -9.27 -5.89
C ASN A 18 8.13 -8.93 -4.76
N LYS A 19 9.43 -8.94 -5.11
CA LYS A 19 10.54 -8.60 -4.19
C LYS A 19 11.07 -7.19 -4.44
N THR A 20 10.58 -6.56 -5.50
CA THR A 20 11.04 -5.23 -5.92
C THR A 20 9.84 -4.39 -6.32
N VAL A 21 10.00 -3.07 -6.22
CA VAL A 21 9.03 -2.12 -6.74
C VAL A 21 9.75 -1.01 -7.48
N LYS A 22 9.12 -0.53 -8.55
CA LYS A 22 9.65 0.56 -9.38
C LYS A 22 8.83 1.83 -9.21
N ARG A 23 7.61 1.73 -8.70
CA ARG A 23 6.72 2.88 -8.55
C ARG A 23 5.79 2.73 -7.36
N MET A 24 5.28 3.87 -6.91
CA MET A 24 4.19 3.93 -5.94
C MET A 24 2.94 4.47 -6.62
N GLU A 25 1.81 4.21 -5.98
CA GLU A 25 0.50 4.69 -6.39
C GLU A 25 -0.12 5.46 -5.24
N CYS A 26 -0.94 6.47 -5.54
CA CYS A 26 -1.78 7.09 -4.53
C CYS A 26 -3.19 7.30 -5.05
N HIS A 27 -4.13 7.41 -4.13
CA HIS A 27 -5.53 7.65 -4.43
C HIS A 27 -5.97 8.95 -3.75
N PRO A 28 -5.96 10.08 -4.47
CA PRO A 28 -6.28 11.37 -3.86
C PRO A 28 -7.71 11.45 -3.32
N ALA A 29 -8.62 10.65 -3.87
CA ALA A 29 -10.04 10.70 -3.52
C ALA A 29 -10.48 9.55 -2.62
N SER A 30 -9.57 8.67 -2.19
CA SER A 30 -9.95 7.48 -1.44
C SER A 30 -9.05 7.22 -0.24
N LEU A 31 -9.68 6.82 0.86
CA LEU A 31 -8.99 6.11 1.93
C LEU A 31 -8.69 4.71 1.42
N GLU A 32 -7.65 4.09 1.93
CA GLU A 32 -7.34 2.70 1.61
C GLU A 32 -6.83 1.97 2.84
N SER A 33 -7.49 0.88 3.20
CA SER A 33 -7.05 0.06 4.33
C SER A 33 -6.34 -1.19 3.84
N PHE A 34 -5.36 -1.63 4.61
CA PHE A 34 -4.62 -2.86 4.36
C PHE A 34 -4.71 -3.73 5.60
N GLU A 35 -5.15 -4.96 5.43
CA GLU A 35 -5.20 -5.94 6.50
C GLU A 35 -4.40 -7.17 6.07
N PRO A 36 -3.33 -7.54 6.82
CA PRO A 36 -2.54 -8.71 6.45
C PRO A 36 -3.33 -10.01 6.64
N LEU A 37 -3.30 -10.88 5.63
CA LEU A 37 -4.00 -12.16 5.66
C LEU A 37 -3.03 -13.34 5.67
N LYS A 38 -1.96 -13.28 4.87
CA LYS A 38 -1.03 -14.39 4.72
C LYS A 38 0.33 -13.87 4.31
N GLY A 39 1.38 -14.54 4.79
CA GLY A 39 2.75 -14.14 4.48
C GLY A 39 3.15 -12.87 5.17
N LEU A 40 4.31 -12.32 4.79
CA LEU A 40 4.83 -11.07 5.33
C LEU A 40 4.91 -10.01 4.25
N THR A 41 4.27 -8.89 4.51
CA THR A 41 4.23 -7.74 3.60
C THR A 41 5.07 -6.61 4.15
N VAL A 42 5.85 -5.98 3.28
CA VAL A 42 6.43 -4.67 3.54
C VAL A 42 5.54 -3.63 2.85
N LEU A 43 5.06 -2.67 3.62
CA LEU A 43 4.29 -1.55 3.10
C LEU A 43 5.20 -0.33 3.02
N ILE A 44 5.31 0.24 1.82
CA ILE A 44 6.08 1.45 1.56
C ILE A 44 5.08 2.60 1.46
N VAL A 45 5.33 3.68 2.19
CA VAL A 45 4.44 4.84 2.20
C VAL A 45 5.24 6.14 2.13
N ALA A 46 4.60 7.18 1.61
CA ALA A 46 5.18 8.52 1.59
C ALA A 46 4.07 9.57 1.61
N GLU A 47 4.38 10.72 2.19
CA GLU A 47 3.49 11.88 2.14
C GLU A 47 3.32 12.33 0.69
N HIS A 48 2.16 12.88 0.36
CA HIS A 48 1.84 13.26 -1.01
C HIS A 48 2.85 14.26 -1.60
N GLU A 49 3.27 15.24 -0.81
CA GLU A 49 4.17 16.30 -1.27
C GLU A 49 5.63 15.85 -1.35
N ASN A 50 5.96 14.68 -0.81
CA ASN A 50 7.35 14.24 -0.74
C ASN A 50 7.50 12.73 -0.98
N PRO A 51 7.17 12.26 -2.19
CA PRO A 51 7.22 10.82 -2.48
C PRO A 51 8.64 10.22 -2.37
N GLU A 52 9.68 11.02 -2.49
CA GLU A 52 11.05 10.54 -2.39
C GLU A 52 11.45 10.21 -0.96
N ALA A 53 10.79 10.80 0.02
CA ALA A 53 11.04 10.52 1.45
C ALA A 53 10.15 9.40 1.95
N TYR A 54 10.14 8.28 1.25
CA TYR A 54 9.32 7.14 1.62
C TYR A 54 9.88 6.43 2.86
N GLU A 55 8.98 5.75 3.56
CA GLU A 55 9.30 4.88 4.68
C GLU A 55 8.74 3.49 4.39
N ALA A 56 9.36 2.48 4.96
CA ALA A 56 8.94 1.09 4.79
C ALA A 56 8.81 0.41 6.14
N PHE A 57 7.79 -0.41 6.31
CA PHE A 57 7.60 -1.15 7.55
C PHE A 57 6.89 -2.47 7.28
N ILE A 58 7.02 -3.40 8.23
CA ILE A 58 6.30 -4.67 8.18
C ILE A 58 4.83 -4.40 8.49
N LEU A 59 3.96 -4.86 7.63
CA LEU A 59 2.52 -4.75 7.85
C LEU A 59 2.09 -5.92 8.75
N ASP A 60 2.01 -5.67 10.05
CA ASP A 60 1.68 -6.69 11.03
C ASP A 60 0.31 -6.51 11.69
N LYS A 61 -0.42 -5.48 11.29
CA LYS A 61 -1.76 -5.17 11.78
C LYS A 61 -2.51 -4.35 10.74
N PRO A 62 -3.83 -4.24 10.84
CA PRO A 62 -4.60 -3.39 9.92
C PRO A 62 -4.15 -1.93 9.97
N VAL A 63 -4.03 -1.33 8.80
CA VAL A 63 -3.62 0.06 8.64
C VAL A 63 -4.60 0.72 7.68
N CYS A 64 -4.95 1.98 7.93
CA CYS A 64 -5.71 2.77 6.98
C CYS A 64 -4.91 4.00 6.58
N LEU A 65 -4.67 4.15 5.28
CA LEU A 65 -3.96 5.29 4.74
C LEU A 65 -4.93 6.43 4.45
N TYR A 66 -4.52 7.66 4.78
CA TYR A 66 -5.25 8.85 4.41
C TYR A 66 -5.25 9.04 2.89
N LYS A 67 -6.21 9.82 2.39
CA LYS A 67 -6.28 10.18 0.97
C LYS A 67 -4.97 10.82 0.53
N GLY A 68 -4.46 10.40 -0.62
CA GLY A 68 -3.26 10.97 -1.20
C GLY A 68 -1.92 10.43 -0.71
N ILE A 69 -1.92 9.48 0.23
CA ILE A 69 -0.67 8.86 0.68
C ILE A 69 -0.16 7.91 -0.41
N TRP A 70 1.09 8.10 -0.82
CA TRP A 70 1.76 7.19 -1.74
C TRP A 70 1.99 5.85 -1.07
N HIS A 71 1.78 4.76 -1.80
CA HIS A 71 1.97 3.42 -1.25
C HIS A 71 2.35 2.40 -2.30
N GLN A 72 2.97 1.32 -1.84
CA GLN A 72 3.28 0.12 -2.59
C GLN A 72 3.62 -1.01 -1.63
N VAL A 73 3.50 -2.24 -2.07
CA VAL A 73 3.76 -3.42 -1.25
C VAL A 73 4.81 -4.33 -1.88
N LEU A 74 5.52 -5.02 -1.00
CA LEU A 74 6.48 -6.07 -1.34
C LEU A 74 6.19 -7.29 -0.50
N SER A 75 6.48 -8.46 -1.02
CA SER A 75 6.39 -9.70 -0.26
C SER A 75 7.77 -10.12 0.25
N LEU A 76 7.89 -10.33 1.56
CA LEU A 76 9.10 -10.93 2.15
C LEU A 76 9.06 -12.46 2.09
N THR A 77 7.88 -13.04 1.91
CA THR A 77 7.68 -14.47 1.79
C THR A 77 7.46 -14.84 0.33
N ASP A 78 7.31 -16.13 0.02
CA ASP A 78 7.07 -16.56 -1.35
C ASP A 78 5.83 -15.91 -1.93
N GLU A 79 4.80 -15.78 -1.11
CA GLU A 79 3.56 -15.12 -1.45
C GLU A 79 3.02 -14.40 -0.24
N ALA A 80 2.41 -13.25 -0.43
CA ALA A 80 1.70 -12.53 0.61
C ALA A 80 0.30 -12.18 0.12
N GLN A 81 -0.63 -12.03 1.06
CA GLN A 81 -2.00 -11.64 0.79
C GLN A 81 -2.43 -10.55 1.75
N VAL A 82 -3.12 -9.55 1.23
CA VAL A 82 -3.74 -8.51 2.04
C VAL A 82 -5.17 -8.31 1.59
N LYS A 83 -6.03 -7.96 2.55
CA LYS A 83 -7.37 -7.50 2.25
C LYS A 83 -7.35 -5.98 2.20
N ILE A 84 -7.90 -5.42 1.14
CA ILE A 84 -7.96 -3.98 0.92
C ILE A 84 -9.41 -3.54 0.92
N ALA A 85 -9.69 -2.47 1.66
CA ALA A 85 -10.95 -1.75 1.57
C ALA A 85 -10.64 -0.35 1.07
N GLU A 86 -11.36 0.10 0.07
CA GLU A 86 -11.17 1.43 -0.51
C GLU A 86 -12.48 1.95 -1.07
N ASN A 87 -12.55 3.24 -1.38
CA ASN A 87 -13.75 3.78 -2.02
C ASN A 87 -13.92 3.16 -3.41
N LEU A 88 -15.15 3.14 -3.91
CA LEU A 88 -15.45 2.56 -5.21
C LEU A 88 -14.75 3.32 -6.34
N GLU A 89 -14.71 4.64 -6.23
CA GLU A 89 -14.01 5.50 -7.20
C GLU A 89 -12.76 6.07 -6.54
N VAL A 90 -11.62 5.53 -6.91
CA VAL A 90 -10.36 5.87 -6.24
C VAL A 90 -9.56 6.96 -6.95
N GLY A 91 -9.58 7.01 -8.28
CA GLY A 91 -8.59 7.78 -9.01
C GLY A 91 -7.18 7.30 -8.67
N SER A 92 -6.23 7.46 -9.56
CA SER A 92 -4.87 7.00 -9.28
C SER A 92 -3.85 7.94 -9.87
N GLU A 93 -2.80 8.20 -9.09
CA GLU A 93 -1.60 8.87 -9.54
C GLU A 93 -0.43 7.93 -9.31
N PHE A 94 0.63 8.06 -10.11
CA PHE A 94 1.81 7.19 -10.02
C PHE A 94 3.07 8.01 -9.88
N PHE A 95 4.01 7.50 -9.08
CA PHE A 95 5.34 8.07 -8.92
C PHE A 95 6.37 6.99 -9.24
N GLU A 96 7.23 7.26 -10.23
CA GLU A 96 8.29 6.34 -10.63
C GLU A 96 9.56 6.63 -9.84
N PHE A 97 10.13 5.59 -9.23
CA PHE A 97 11.43 5.71 -8.57
C PHE A 97 12.55 5.77 -9.61
N GLU A 98 13.57 6.56 -9.34
CA GLU A 98 14.77 6.58 -10.17
C GLU A 98 15.45 5.22 -10.20
N LYS A 99 15.52 4.57 -9.04
CA LYS A 99 16.08 3.22 -8.88
C LYS A 99 15.05 2.31 -8.27
N GLU A 100 15.04 1.07 -8.74
CA GLU A 100 14.19 0.04 -8.18
C GLU A 100 14.49 -0.15 -6.70
N ILE A 101 13.44 -0.30 -5.90
CA ILE A 101 13.56 -0.58 -4.46
C ILE A 101 13.42 -2.08 -4.27
N SER A 102 14.33 -2.67 -3.51
CA SER A 102 14.26 -4.08 -3.14
C SER A 102 14.47 -4.22 -1.64
N VAL A 103 13.98 -5.32 -1.10
CA VAL A 103 14.15 -5.67 0.30
C VAL A 103 14.94 -6.96 0.39
N SER A 104 15.96 -6.95 1.24
CA SER A 104 16.70 -8.17 1.54
C SER A 104 16.63 -8.45 3.05
N VAL A 105 16.57 -9.72 3.38
CA VAL A 105 16.61 -10.20 4.76
C VAL A 105 18.00 -10.74 5.00
N LEU A 106 18.69 -10.16 5.98
CA LEU A 106 20.06 -10.57 6.35
C LEU A 106 20.03 -11.53 7.54
#